data_52c8dfe8cbdaa7188dd68cc916084e50
#
_entry.id   52c8dfe8cbdaa7188dd68cc916084e50
#
_cell.length_a   1.000
_cell.length_b   1.000
_cell.length_c   1.000
_cell.angle_alpha   90.00
_cell.angle_beta   90.00
_cell.angle_gamma   90.00
#
_symmetry.space_group_name_H-M   'P 1'
#
loop_
_entity.id
_entity.type
_entity.pdbx_description
1 polymer ?
#
loop_
_entity_poly.entity_id
_entity_poly.type
_entity_poly.pdbx_seq_one_letter_code
_entity_poly.pdbx_strand_id
1 'polypeptide(L)'
;MIWPVYYALARGLFSRYPLPPGSMIHLDIEEKNNRCRLLDLAAEHGPVFKAIAWSELWVCIVGLTRCTRFINENKQRIRPVTIDVTRLYAKGFLRQMIGEEHRHYRKPLVVALRDEKVSSLLPQLRPIVDRVLADYARRQSVTEPPLPETLLAALSEISSRQLIRIIFGSPDQSAFSERLFAGYRDLGPHGLVWNQGPRQERAFTALRRMILDEVRDAPGEAGGAVRRLHAMGAFDETMLGHAIMMVEMGRYDLQGFFRWLLRYAGQNPAIIDRIALENETEPAEGNSLARSFVLETFRMDQSERLIRRAEQDIVFDGWLIPRHTKIRLCLWESHKAADHFPEPFAFHPERFRAGDRPADQFSPFGLDEHYCPLAEIAMMLGTLFVRAVAQRYRIESIADGTPLRGAYHWEPSARFTVLLHPRDGHDA
;
A
#
# COMPACT_ATOMS: atom_id res chain seq x y z
N MET A 1 30.88 -4.10 -6.53
CA MET A 1 29.47 -3.70 -6.71
C MET A 1 29.10 -3.28 -8.15
N ILE A 2 30.04 -3.18 -9.09
CA ILE A 2 29.76 -2.75 -10.48
C ILE A 2 29.54 -3.96 -11.41
N TRP A 3 29.84 -5.17 -10.94
CA TRP A 3 29.77 -6.42 -11.71
C TRP A 3 28.40 -6.69 -12.38
N PRO A 4 27.24 -6.48 -11.73
CA PRO A 4 25.94 -6.78 -12.38
C PRO A 4 25.67 -5.91 -13.62
N VAL A 5 26.09 -4.64 -13.62
CA VAL A 5 25.94 -3.74 -14.77
C VAL A 5 26.83 -4.19 -15.91
N TYR A 6 28.10 -4.47 -15.63
CA TYR A 6 29.04 -4.96 -16.67
C TYR A 6 28.60 -6.30 -17.27
N TYR A 7 28.13 -7.22 -16.44
CA TYR A 7 27.58 -8.48 -16.91
C TYR A 7 26.42 -8.27 -17.89
N ALA A 8 25.47 -7.42 -17.51
CA ALA A 8 24.31 -7.14 -18.34
C ALA A 8 24.69 -6.48 -19.68
N LEU A 9 25.63 -5.51 -19.65
CA LEU A 9 26.13 -4.85 -20.85
C LEU A 9 26.89 -5.84 -21.77
N ALA A 10 27.77 -6.68 -21.20
CA ALA A 10 28.46 -7.71 -21.94
C ALA A 10 27.50 -8.71 -22.59
N ARG A 11 26.47 -9.14 -21.87
CA ARG A 11 25.42 -10.00 -22.45
C ARG A 11 24.72 -9.34 -23.62
N GLY A 12 24.44 -8.03 -23.54
CA GLY A 12 23.85 -7.26 -24.63
C GLY A 12 24.73 -7.23 -25.88
N LEU A 13 26.05 -7.08 -25.72
CA LEU A 13 27.01 -7.04 -26.83
C LEU A 13 27.11 -8.36 -27.61
N PHE A 14 26.95 -9.50 -26.92
CA PHE A 14 27.06 -10.83 -27.51
C PHE A 14 25.71 -11.47 -27.83
N SER A 15 24.61 -10.76 -27.63
CA SER A 15 23.26 -11.27 -27.91
C SER A 15 22.80 -10.87 -29.32
N ARG A 16 21.99 -11.72 -29.92
CA ARG A 16 21.24 -11.41 -31.13
C ARG A 16 20.20 -10.29 -30.90
N TYR A 17 19.72 -10.12 -29.68
CA TYR A 17 18.76 -9.09 -29.29
C TYR A 17 19.47 -7.97 -28.53
N PRO A 18 19.25 -6.71 -28.88
CA PRO A 18 19.85 -5.59 -28.17
C PRO A 18 19.22 -5.41 -26.77
N LEU A 19 19.92 -4.72 -25.88
CA LEU A 19 19.36 -4.22 -24.64
C LEU A 19 18.31 -3.14 -24.93
N PRO A 20 17.30 -2.94 -24.05
CA PRO A 20 16.39 -1.82 -24.20
C PRO A 20 17.12 -0.47 -24.30
N PRO A 21 16.60 0.52 -25.02
CA PRO A 21 17.12 1.87 -25.00
C PRO A 21 16.99 2.46 -23.59
N GLY A 22 17.61 3.60 -23.32
CA GLY A 22 17.42 4.29 -22.04
C GLY A 22 18.68 4.91 -21.47
N SER A 23 18.53 5.47 -20.29
CA SER A 23 19.57 6.24 -19.58
C SER A 23 20.53 5.35 -18.82
N MET A 24 21.78 5.77 -18.75
CA MET A 24 22.83 5.22 -17.87
C MET A 24 23.04 6.11 -16.63
N ILE A 25 22.22 7.15 -16.46
CA ILE A 25 22.25 8.01 -15.27
C ILE A 25 21.50 7.31 -14.14
N HIS A 26 21.95 7.51 -12.91
CA HIS A 26 21.33 6.91 -11.72
C HIS A 26 19.91 7.45 -11.51
N LEU A 27 18.93 6.57 -11.64
CA LEU A 27 17.52 6.87 -11.45
C LEU A 27 17.21 7.44 -10.05
N ASP A 28 17.88 6.92 -9.02
CA ASP A 28 17.69 7.39 -7.64
C ASP A 28 18.00 8.91 -7.47
N ILE A 29 18.88 9.46 -8.29
CA ILE A 29 19.19 10.89 -8.31
C ILE A 29 18.11 11.65 -9.07
N GLU A 30 17.70 11.12 -10.22
CA GLU A 30 16.74 11.78 -11.12
C GLU A 30 15.31 11.77 -10.54
N GLU A 31 14.86 10.64 -9.95
CA GLU A 31 13.53 10.54 -9.34
C GLU A 31 13.39 11.35 -8.06
N LYS A 32 14.47 11.64 -7.35
CA LYS A 32 14.40 12.29 -6.04
C LYS A 32 13.58 13.58 -6.06
N ASN A 33 13.67 14.32 -7.16
CA ASN A 33 13.02 15.62 -7.35
C ASN A 33 12.04 15.66 -8.53
N ASN A 34 11.89 14.57 -9.27
CA ASN A 34 11.01 14.48 -10.42
C ASN A 34 10.24 13.15 -10.42
N ARG A 35 9.02 13.16 -9.90
CA ARG A 35 8.14 12.00 -9.90
C ARG A 35 7.79 11.49 -11.30
N CYS A 36 7.78 12.39 -12.29
CA CYS A 36 7.45 12.07 -13.67
C CYS A 36 8.64 11.51 -14.47
N ARG A 37 9.85 11.40 -13.86
CA ARG A 37 11.05 11.02 -14.61
C ARG A 37 10.92 9.74 -15.44
N LEU A 38 10.21 8.73 -14.93
CA LEU A 38 10.00 7.49 -15.70
C LEU A 38 9.00 7.67 -16.85
N LEU A 39 8.04 8.59 -16.73
CA LEU A 39 7.17 8.97 -17.85
C LEU A 39 7.96 9.68 -18.94
N ASP A 40 8.87 10.58 -18.55
CA ASP A 40 9.75 11.28 -19.50
C ASP A 40 10.65 10.27 -20.24
N LEU A 41 11.25 9.32 -19.52
CA LEU A 41 12.05 8.25 -20.11
C LEU A 41 11.23 7.32 -21.02
N ALA A 42 9.98 7.02 -20.65
CA ALA A 42 9.10 6.23 -21.49
C ALA A 42 8.69 6.98 -22.77
N ALA A 43 8.50 8.28 -22.68
CA ALA A 43 8.22 9.13 -23.87
C ALA A 43 9.42 9.22 -24.80
N GLU A 44 10.64 9.29 -24.25
CA GLU A 44 11.89 9.38 -25.02
C GLU A 44 12.30 8.04 -25.64
N HIS A 45 12.20 6.96 -24.90
CA HIS A 45 12.78 5.66 -25.26
C HIS A 45 11.76 4.57 -25.58
N GLY A 46 10.47 4.85 -25.42
CA GLY A 46 9.40 3.87 -25.54
C GLY A 46 9.08 3.19 -24.22
N PRO A 47 8.03 2.35 -24.19
CA PRO A 47 7.46 1.81 -22.96
C PRO A 47 8.30 0.69 -22.28
N VAL A 48 9.36 0.22 -22.93
CA VAL A 48 10.34 -0.73 -22.37
C VAL A 48 11.72 -0.10 -22.49
N PHE A 49 12.30 0.31 -21.38
CA PHE A 49 13.58 1.02 -21.35
C PHE A 49 14.46 0.59 -20.19
N LYS A 50 15.77 0.84 -20.31
CA LYS A 50 16.71 0.57 -19.21
C LYS A 50 17.00 1.82 -18.41
N ALA A 51 17.34 1.62 -17.14
CA ALA A 51 17.85 2.64 -16.23
C ALA A 51 18.88 2.03 -15.27
N ILE A 52 19.62 2.85 -14.57
CA ILE A 52 20.52 2.42 -13.49
C ILE A 52 19.89 2.83 -12.15
N ALA A 53 19.72 1.89 -11.23
CA ALA A 53 19.31 2.18 -9.87
C ALA A 53 20.06 1.25 -8.90
N TRP A 54 20.48 1.76 -7.76
CA TRP A 54 21.25 1.03 -6.74
C TRP A 54 22.47 0.30 -7.30
N SER A 55 23.15 0.92 -8.26
CA SER A 55 24.32 0.34 -8.97
C SER A 55 24.02 -0.95 -9.74
N GLU A 56 22.77 -1.19 -10.11
CA GLU A 56 22.32 -2.34 -10.92
C GLU A 56 21.60 -1.83 -12.19
N LEU A 57 21.63 -2.66 -13.23
CA LEU A 57 20.78 -2.43 -14.41
C LEU A 57 19.34 -2.81 -14.08
N TRP A 58 18.44 -1.89 -14.38
CA TRP A 58 17.00 -2.10 -14.30
C TRP A 58 16.38 -2.00 -15.69
N VAL A 59 15.33 -2.77 -15.91
CA VAL A 59 14.43 -2.60 -17.05
C VAL A 59 13.08 -2.16 -16.53
N CYS A 60 12.60 -1.02 -17.02
CA CYS A 60 11.30 -0.46 -16.69
C CYS A 60 10.29 -0.81 -17.78
N ILE A 61 9.10 -1.21 -17.40
CA ILE A 61 7.99 -1.55 -18.29
C ILE A 61 6.80 -0.69 -17.90
N VAL A 62 6.31 0.13 -18.82
CA VAL A 62 5.15 1.01 -18.67
C VAL A 62 3.96 0.48 -19.50
N GLY A 63 2.76 0.60 -18.94
CA GLY A 63 1.51 0.10 -19.52
C GLY A 63 1.06 -1.21 -18.85
N LEU A 64 -0.13 -1.19 -18.21
CA LEU A 64 -0.62 -2.34 -17.41
C LEU A 64 -0.81 -3.60 -18.26
N THR A 65 -1.38 -3.48 -19.45
CA THR A 65 -1.52 -4.61 -20.41
C THR A 65 -0.15 -5.23 -20.71
N ARG A 66 0.88 -4.38 -20.94
CA ARG A 66 2.24 -4.85 -21.21
C ARG A 66 2.88 -5.50 -19.98
N CYS A 67 2.70 -4.90 -18.80
CA CYS A 67 3.17 -5.48 -17.53
C CYS A 67 2.54 -6.86 -17.28
N THR A 68 1.25 -6.99 -17.49
CA THR A 68 0.51 -8.25 -17.32
C THR A 68 0.97 -9.31 -18.33
N ARG A 69 1.15 -8.92 -19.59
CA ARG A 69 1.70 -9.80 -20.62
C ARG A 69 3.12 -10.28 -20.25
N PHE A 70 4.01 -9.35 -19.85
CA PHE A 70 5.37 -9.69 -19.41
C PHE A 70 5.37 -10.72 -18.28
N ILE A 71 4.55 -10.52 -17.26
CA ILE A 71 4.44 -11.47 -16.13
C ILE A 71 3.95 -12.84 -16.64
N ASN A 72 2.88 -12.87 -17.42
CA ASN A 72 2.25 -14.12 -17.87
C ASN A 72 3.19 -14.96 -18.74
N GLU A 73 3.93 -14.33 -19.65
CA GLU A 73 4.89 -14.99 -20.53
C GLU A 73 6.15 -15.49 -19.79
N ASN A 74 6.45 -14.92 -18.61
CA ASN A 74 7.73 -15.14 -17.92
C ASN A 74 7.61 -15.61 -16.48
N LYS A 75 6.44 -16.08 -16.03
CA LYS A 75 6.20 -16.51 -14.62
C LYS A 75 7.28 -17.39 -14.02
N GLN A 76 7.78 -18.35 -14.80
CA GLN A 76 8.79 -19.30 -14.33
C GLN A 76 10.23 -18.74 -14.38
N ARG A 77 10.43 -17.61 -15.07
CA ARG A 77 11.74 -17.01 -15.30
C ARG A 77 12.00 -15.79 -14.45
N ILE A 78 11.00 -15.36 -13.67
CA ILE A 78 11.08 -14.18 -12.81
C ILE A 78 10.77 -14.53 -11.37
N ARG A 79 11.31 -13.72 -10.44
CA ARG A 79 11.02 -13.81 -9.00
C ARG A 79 10.63 -12.44 -8.45
N PRO A 80 9.72 -12.39 -7.49
CA PRO A 80 9.47 -11.16 -6.75
C PRO A 80 10.75 -10.66 -6.07
N VAL A 81 10.97 -9.34 -6.11
CA VAL A 81 12.00 -8.69 -5.31
C VAL A 81 11.30 -7.95 -4.18
N THR A 82 11.63 -8.32 -2.97
CA THR A 82 11.08 -7.72 -1.76
C THR A 82 12.16 -7.71 -0.68
N ILE A 83 11.83 -7.14 0.45
CA ILE A 83 12.75 -7.06 1.59
C ILE A 83 13.01 -8.46 2.13
N ASP A 84 14.25 -8.76 2.40
CA ASP A 84 14.63 -10.02 3.03
C ASP A 84 14.22 -9.99 4.51
N VAL A 85 13.26 -10.84 4.85
CA VAL A 85 12.77 -11.05 6.22
C VAL A 85 13.04 -12.47 6.72
N THR A 86 13.90 -13.23 6.03
CA THR A 86 14.21 -14.63 6.37
C THR A 86 14.83 -14.78 7.75
N ARG A 87 15.47 -13.74 8.27
CA ARG A 87 15.95 -13.67 9.63
C ARG A 87 14.84 -13.82 10.69
N LEU A 88 13.66 -13.29 10.40
CA LEU A 88 12.48 -13.33 11.28
C LEU A 88 11.54 -14.50 10.94
N TYR A 89 11.51 -14.87 9.66
CA TYR A 89 10.64 -15.89 9.10
C TYR A 89 11.49 -16.89 8.29
N ALA A 90 11.69 -18.07 8.79
CA ALA A 90 12.54 -19.08 8.14
C ALA A 90 12.14 -19.37 6.68
N LYS A 91 10.83 -19.32 6.37
CA LYS A 91 10.29 -19.50 5.02
C LYS A 91 10.06 -18.20 4.27
N GLY A 92 10.42 -17.06 4.86
CA GLY A 92 10.09 -15.74 4.29
C GLY A 92 8.63 -15.36 4.46
N PHE A 93 8.21 -14.32 3.76
CA PHE A 93 6.88 -13.75 3.80
C PHE A 93 6.12 -14.07 2.51
N LEU A 94 4.79 -14.12 2.56
CA LEU A 94 3.91 -14.47 1.43
C LEU A 94 4.31 -13.80 0.10
N ARG A 95 4.77 -12.53 0.16
CA ARG A 95 5.21 -11.78 -1.02
C ARG A 95 6.50 -12.33 -1.66
N GLN A 96 7.30 -13.13 -0.92
CA GLN A 96 8.51 -13.78 -1.43
C GLN A 96 8.23 -15.18 -1.98
N MET A 97 7.15 -15.80 -1.51
CA MET A 97 6.76 -17.16 -1.90
C MET A 97 6.27 -17.20 -3.34
N ILE A 98 6.40 -18.34 -3.98
CA ILE A 98 5.98 -18.60 -5.36
C ILE A 98 5.36 -19.97 -5.49
N GLY A 99 4.63 -20.20 -6.58
CA GLY A 99 4.14 -21.52 -6.95
C GLY A 99 3.21 -22.14 -5.91
N GLU A 100 3.45 -23.40 -5.54
CA GLU A 100 2.59 -24.14 -4.61
C GLU A 100 2.65 -23.60 -3.19
N GLU A 101 3.84 -23.22 -2.71
CA GLU A 101 3.98 -22.63 -1.38
C GLU A 101 3.19 -21.33 -1.23
N HIS A 102 3.28 -20.45 -2.23
CA HIS A 102 2.47 -19.22 -2.26
C HIS A 102 0.97 -19.54 -2.23
N ARG A 103 0.51 -20.48 -3.08
CA ARG A 103 -0.90 -20.88 -3.13
C ARG A 103 -1.39 -21.49 -1.82
N HIS A 104 -0.55 -22.31 -1.17
CA HIS A 104 -0.85 -22.97 0.10
C HIS A 104 -1.21 -21.96 1.18
N TYR A 105 -0.43 -20.89 1.35
CA TYR A 105 -0.69 -19.87 2.37
C TYR A 105 -1.68 -18.80 1.89
N ARG A 106 -1.64 -18.42 0.62
CA ARG A 106 -2.50 -17.35 0.11
C ARG A 106 -3.98 -17.73 0.06
N LYS A 107 -4.31 -18.95 -0.39
CA LYS A 107 -5.71 -19.34 -0.57
C LYS A 107 -6.52 -19.27 0.74
N PRO A 108 -6.13 -19.93 1.84
CA PRO A 108 -6.86 -19.82 3.10
C PRO A 108 -6.88 -18.41 3.66
N LEU A 109 -5.78 -17.67 3.50
CA LEU A 109 -5.71 -16.27 3.94
C LEU A 109 -6.74 -15.39 3.24
N VAL A 110 -6.86 -15.48 1.92
CA VAL A 110 -7.85 -14.71 1.15
C VAL A 110 -9.27 -15.13 1.53
N VAL A 111 -9.53 -16.41 1.73
CA VAL A 111 -10.84 -16.90 2.22
C VAL A 111 -11.13 -16.30 3.60
N ALA A 112 -10.20 -16.37 4.53
CA ALA A 112 -10.37 -15.83 5.87
C ALA A 112 -10.63 -14.30 5.89
N LEU A 113 -10.13 -13.57 4.91
CA LEU A 113 -10.35 -12.13 4.79
C LEU A 113 -11.68 -11.77 4.09
N ARG A 114 -12.18 -12.63 3.20
CA ARG A 114 -13.43 -12.40 2.44
C ARG A 114 -14.69 -12.84 3.16
N ASP A 115 -14.61 -13.88 3.99
CA ASP A 115 -15.75 -14.45 4.68
C ASP A 115 -16.40 -13.49 5.70
N GLU A 116 -15.66 -12.50 6.13
CA GLU A 116 -16.26 -11.40 6.86
C GLU A 116 -16.84 -10.43 5.85
N LYS A 117 -18.16 -10.26 5.88
CA LYS A 117 -18.77 -9.15 5.18
C LYS A 117 -18.15 -7.88 5.72
N VAL A 118 -17.23 -7.34 4.96
CA VAL A 118 -16.42 -6.18 5.37
C VAL A 118 -17.32 -5.02 5.81
N SER A 119 -18.50 -4.90 5.19
CA SER A 119 -19.54 -3.96 5.60
C SER A 119 -20.04 -4.19 7.04
N SER A 120 -20.01 -5.43 7.57
CA SER A 120 -20.45 -5.72 8.93
C SER A 120 -19.49 -5.20 10.01
N LEU A 121 -18.26 -4.88 9.64
CA LEU A 121 -17.24 -4.29 10.54
C LEU A 121 -17.34 -2.78 10.65
N LEU A 122 -18.01 -2.10 9.74
CA LEU A 122 -18.09 -0.63 9.72
C LEU A 122 -18.52 -0.02 11.06
N PRO A 123 -19.58 -0.55 11.74
CA PRO A 123 -20.00 -0.03 13.05
C PRO A 123 -18.92 -0.12 14.14
N GLN A 124 -17.95 -1.01 13.98
CA GLN A 124 -16.86 -1.23 14.94
C GLN A 124 -15.59 -0.46 14.56
N LEU A 125 -15.41 -0.16 13.29
CA LEU A 125 -14.22 0.54 12.77
C LEU A 125 -14.42 2.05 12.75
N ARG A 126 -15.66 2.54 12.58
CA ARG A 126 -15.98 3.96 12.55
C ARG A 126 -15.65 4.67 13.88
N PRO A 127 -16.01 4.13 15.06
CA PRO A 127 -15.68 4.75 16.34
C PRO A 127 -14.17 4.94 16.57
N ILE A 128 -13.32 4.06 16.01
CA ILE A 128 -11.87 4.23 16.09
C ILE A 128 -11.44 5.52 15.38
N VAL A 129 -11.94 5.74 14.16
CA VAL A 129 -11.63 6.95 13.39
C VAL A 129 -12.14 8.19 14.12
N ASP A 130 -13.41 8.17 14.53
CA ASP A 130 -14.07 9.31 15.17
C ASP A 130 -13.36 9.73 16.46
N ARG A 131 -13.00 8.77 17.33
CA ARG A 131 -12.28 9.02 18.59
C ARG A 131 -10.91 9.62 18.35
N VAL A 132 -10.11 9.00 17.48
CA VAL A 132 -8.72 9.45 17.27
C VAL A 132 -8.69 10.82 16.57
N LEU A 133 -9.58 11.07 15.60
CA LEU A 133 -9.66 12.38 14.96
C LEU A 133 -10.19 13.45 15.91
N ALA A 134 -11.14 13.15 16.82
CA ALA A 134 -11.59 14.07 17.84
C ALA A 134 -10.45 14.42 18.83
N ASP A 135 -9.67 13.42 19.24
CA ASP A 135 -8.48 13.64 20.07
C ASP A 135 -7.42 14.52 19.37
N TYR A 136 -7.22 14.28 18.08
CA TYR A 136 -6.32 15.09 17.26
C TYR A 136 -6.85 16.53 17.14
N ALA A 137 -8.14 16.72 16.82
CA ALA A 137 -8.76 18.03 16.68
C ALA A 137 -8.71 18.84 17.99
N ARG A 138 -8.99 18.23 19.15
CA ARG A 138 -8.93 18.90 20.45
C ARG A 138 -7.55 19.39 20.86
N ARG A 139 -6.49 18.75 20.36
CA ARG A 139 -5.10 19.14 20.64
C ARG A 139 -4.58 20.25 19.72
N GLN A 140 -5.38 20.67 18.76
CA GLN A 140 -5.00 21.76 17.85
C GLN A 140 -5.15 23.10 18.53
N SER A 141 -4.19 23.99 18.29
CA SER A 141 -4.26 25.40 18.68
C SER A 141 -4.35 26.25 17.44
N VAL A 142 -5.16 27.30 17.51
CA VAL A 142 -5.29 28.28 16.43
C VAL A 142 -3.98 29.09 16.24
N THR A 143 -3.21 29.24 17.33
CA THR A 143 -1.96 30.01 17.35
C THR A 143 -0.73 29.22 16.94
N GLU A 144 -0.78 27.89 17.11
CA GLU A 144 0.31 26.99 16.75
C GLU A 144 -0.23 25.81 15.93
N PRO A 145 0.08 25.75 14.63
CA PRO A 145 -0.37 24.63 13.81
C PRO A 145 0.20 23.31 14.33
N PRO A 146 -0.57 22.20 14.26
CA PRO A 146 -0.14 20.92 14.75
C PRO A 146 1.12 20.43 14.00
N LEU A 147 2.03 19.83 14.75
CA LEU A 147 3.24 19.24 14.17
C LEU A 147 2.87 18.07 13.25
N PRO A 148 3.57 17.89 12.13
CA PRO A 148 3.34 16.76 11.22
C PRO A 148 3.40 15.39 11.91
N GLU A 149 4.24 15.23 12.93
CA GLU A 149 4.38 14.01 13.72
C GLU A 149 3.10 13.68 14.51
N THR A 150 2.35 14.71 14.94
CA THR A 150 1.07 14.51 15.62
C THR A 150 0.02 13.93 14.68
N LEU A 151 -0.05 14.43 13.46
CA LEU A 151 -0.91 13.85 12.42
C LEU A 151 -0.49 12.42 12.09
N LEU A 152 0.80 12.17 11.90
CA LEU A 152 1.33 10.84 11.62
C LEU A 152 0.98 9.84 12.73
N ALA A 153 1.11 10.25 14.00
CA ALA A 153 0.76 9.41 15.14
C ALA A 153 -0.73 9.06 15.15
N ALA A 154 -1.63 10.03 14.90
CA ALA A 154 -3.06 9.80 14.83
C ALA A 154 -3.43 8.83 13.69
N LEU A 155 -2.89 9.03 12.49
CA LEU A 155 -3.17 8.16 11.34
C LEU A 155 -2.57 6.76 11.53
N SER A 156 -1.41 6.64 12.17
CA SER A 156 -0.83 5.34 12.55
C SER A 156 -1.68 4.61 13.59
N GLU A 157 -2.26 5.33 14.54
CA GLU A 157 -3.18 4.73 15.53
C GLU A 157 -4.44 4.21 14.84
N ILE A 158 -5.08 5.01 13.98
CA ILE A 158 -6.27 4.59 13.22
C ILE A 158 -5.97 3.32 12.43
N SER A 159 -4.95 3.34 11.59
CA SER A 159 -4.61 2.22 10.72
C SER A 159 -4.26 0.94 11.49
N SER A 160 -3.48 1.07 12.58
CA SER A 160 -3.09 -0.07 13.41
C SER A 160 -4.29 -0.70 14.11
N ARG A 161 -5.14 0.09 14.77
CA ARG A 161 -6.30 -0.40 15.51
C ARG A 161 -7.34 -1.05 14.58
N GLN A 162 -7.58 -0.45 13.41
CA GLN A 162 -8.48 -1.03 12.42
C GLN A 162 -7.96 -2.40 11.91
N LEU A 163 -6.67 -2.51 11.60
CA LEU A 163 -6.08 -3.77 11.15
C LEU A 163 -6.03 -4.81 12.26
N ILE A 164 -5.75 -4.42 13.51
CA ILE A 164 -5.82 -5.31 14.67
C ILE A 164 -7.23 -5.88 14.80
N ARG A 165 -8.26 -5.05 14.67
CA ARG A 165 -9.67 -5.50 14.71
C ARG A 165 -9.99 -6.49 13.58
N ILE A 166 -9.55 -6.22 12.36
CA ILE A 166 -9.82 -7.05 11.19
C ILE A 166 -9.06 -8.39 11.24
N ILE A 167 -7.77 -8.34 11.56
CA ILE A 167 -6.89 -9.52 11.49
C ILE A 167 -7.05 -10.40 12.73
N PHE A 168 -7.03 -9.81 13.92
CA PHE A 168 -7.07 -10.57 15.17
C PHE A 168 -8.46 -10.64 15.81
N GLY A 169 -9.44 -9.87 15.32
CA GLY A 169 -10.81 -9.89 15.85
C GLY A 169 -10.96 -9.22 17.21
N SER A 170 -9.93 -8.61 17.76
CA SER A 170 -9.95 -8.01 19.08
C SER A 170 -10.72 -6.69 19.07
N PRO A 171 -11.72 -6.50 19.96
CA PRO A 171 -12.42 -5.24 20.09
C PRO A 171 -11.46 -4.10 20.44
N ASP A 172 -11.71 -2.91 19.88
CA ASP A 172 -10.91 -1.72 20.22
C ASP A 172 -10.93 -1.46 21.73
N GLN A 173 -9.82 -1.00 22.27
CA GLN A 173 -9.62 -0.74 23.69
C GLN A 173 -9.73 -1.96 24.64
N SER A 174 -9.88 -3.18 24.12
CA SER A 174 -9.74 -4.37 24.96
C SER A 174 -8.28 -4.53 25.42
N ALA A 175 -8.07 -5.23 26.54
CA ALA A 175 -6.73 -5.47 27.07
C ALA A 175 -5.79 -6.13 26.04
N PHE A 176 -6.30 -7.04 25.23
CA PHE A 176 -5.54 -7.68 24.18
C PHE A 176 -5.22 -6.72 23.03
N SER A 177 -6.22 -5.93 22.59
CA SER A 177 -6.01 -4.91 21.55
C SER A 177 -4.95 -3.88 21.94
N GLU A 178 -4.97 -3.42 23.20
CA GLU A 178 -3.97 -2.46 23.71
C GLU A 178 -2.56 -3.06 23.76
N ARG A 179 -2.43 -4.32 24.18
CA ARG A 179 -1.13 -5.03 24.15
C ARG A 179 -0.61 -5.21 22.72
N LEU A 180 -1.48 -5.57 21.77
CA LEU A 180 -1.10 -5.67 20.34
C LEU A 180 -0.66 -4.32 19.79
N PHE A 181 -1.44 -3.27 20.05
CA PHE A 181 -1.10 -1.92 19.58
C PHE A 181 0.24 -1.45 20.14
N ALA A 182 0.51 -1.68 21.44
CA ALA A 182 1.79 -1.39 22.06
C ALA A 182 2.93 -2.18 21.40
N GLY A 183 2.74 -3.49 21.16
CA GLY A 183 3.72 -4.35 20.49
C GLY A 183 4.07 -3.86 19.07
N TYR A 184 3.07 -3.43 18.29
CA TYR A 184 3.33 -2.84 16.98
C TYR A 184 4.07 -1.50 17.06
N ARG A 185 3.83 -0.67 18.06
CA ARG A 185 4.63 0.55 18.29
C ARG A 185 6.09 0.23 18.64
N ASP A 186 6.34 -0.84 19.36
CA ASP A 186 7.69 -1.28 19.71
C ASP A 186 8.51 -1.75 18.50
N LEU A 187 7.86 -2.18 17.41
CA LEU A 187 8.51 -2.42 16.13
C LEU A 187 9.06 -1.15 15.48
N GLY A 188 8.59 0.01 15.93
CA GLY A 188 9.03 1.33 15.47
C GLY A 188 8.23 1.89 14.29
N PRO A 189 8.48 3.16 13.91
CA PRO A 189 7.68 3.87 12.92
C PRO A 189 7.85 3.33 11.49
N HIS A 190 9.01 2.76 11.17
CA HIS A 190 9.28 2.19 9.84
C HIS A 190 9.21 0.65 9.84
N GLY A 191 8.93 0.06 10.98
CA GLY A 191 8.67 -1.35 11.18
C GLY A 191 9.77 -2.30 10.73
N LEU A 192 9.38 -3.59 10.63
CA LEU A 192 10.27 -4.71 10.27
C LEU A 192 10.83 -4.60 8.85
N VAL A 193 10.16 -3.85 8.00
CA VAL A 193 10.54 -3.69 6.59
C VAL A 193 11.90 -3.01 6.46
N TRP A 194 12.17 -2.03 7.32
CA TRP A 194 13.37 -1.19 7.23
C TRP A 194 14.33 -1.37 8.38
N ASN A 195 13.89 -2.03 9.44
CA ASN A 195 14.69 -2.14 10.66
C ASN A 195 14.51 -3.51 11.31
N GLN A 196 15.47 -4.39 11.10
CA GLN A 196 15.47 -5.77 11.62
C GLN A 196 16.56 -5.94 12.67
N GLY A 197 16.75 -4.94 13.53
CA GLY A 197 17.71 -5.01 14.62
C GLY A 197 17.22 -5.84 15.82
N PRO A 198 18.07 -6.05 16.83
CA PRO A 198 17.72 -6.85 18.02
C PRO A 198 16.48 -6.38 18.80
N ARG A 199 16.16 -5.08 18.73
CA ARG A 199 14.94 -4.54 19.33
C ARG A 199 13.70 -5.06 18.59
N GLN A 200 13.70 -5.01 17.27
CA GLN A 200 12.59 -5.47 16.42
C GLN A 200 12.39 -6.97 16.53
N GLU A 201 13.48 -7.75 16.63
CA GLU A 201 13.41 -9.20 16.84
C GLU A 201 12.73 -9.53 18.18
N ARG A 202 13.08 -8.83 19.25
CA ARG A 202 12.41 -9.02 20.54
C ARG A 202 10.94 -8.64 20.51
N ALA A 203 10.60 -7.48 19.91
CA ALA A 203 9.22 -7.03 19.75
C ALA A 203 8.39 -8.01 18.90
N PHE A 204 8.95 -8.50 17.80
CA PHE A 204 8.32 -9.52 16.97
C PHE A 204 8.09 -10.84 17.72
N THR A 205 9.08 -11.31 18.46
CA THR A 205 8.97 -12.53 19.28
C THR A 205 7.89 -12.38 20.35
N ALA A 206 7.82 -11.21 21.00
CA ALA A 206 6.79 -10.90 21.99
C ALA A 206 5.38 -10.89 21.37
N LEU A 207 5.21 -10.28 20.19
CA LEU A 207 3.95 -10.31 19.44
C LEU A 207 3.53 -11.74 19.09
N ARG A 208 4.44 -12.54 18.56
CA ARG A 208 4.16 -13.94 18.23
C ARG A 208 3.64 -14.70 19.45
N ARG A 209 4.34 -14.62 20.57
CA ARG A 209 3.97 -15.30 21.81
C ARG A 209 2.59 -14.84 22.28
N MET A 210 2.36 -13.54 22.35
CA MET A 210 1.10 -12.95 22.77
C MET A 210 -0.10 -13.45 21.95
N ILE A 211 0.06 -13.51 20.62
CA ILE A 211 -1.00 -13.97 19.71
C ILE A 211 -1.24 -15.48 19.88
N LEU A 212 -0.18 -16.29 20.01
CA LEU A 212 -0.31 -17.73 20.22
C LEU A 212 -1.02 -18.07 21.52
N ASP A 213 -0.70 -17.36 22.60
CA ASP A 213 -1.35 -17.53 23.91
C ASP A 213 -2.85 -17.19 23.80
N GLU A 214 -3.19 -16.07 23.18
CA GLU A 214 -4.60 -15.66 22.98
C GLU A 214 -5.40 -16.63 22.09
N VAL A 215 -4.82 -17.13 21.01
CA VAL A 215 -5.49 -18.09 20.11
C VAL A 215 -5.73 -19.43 20.79
N ARG A 216 -4.80 -19.86 21.67
CA ARG A 216 -4.92 -21.11 22.44
C ARG A 216 -6.00 -21.02 23.50
N ASP A 217 -6.05 -19.91 24.22
CA ASP A 217 -6.91 -19.75 25.40
C ASP A 217 -8.36 -19.40 25.08
N ALA A 218 -8.64 -18.92 23.86
CA ALA A 218 -9.98 -18.56 23.41
C ALA A 218 -10.34 -19.21 22.04
N PRO A 219 -10.45 -20.52 21.97
CA PRO A 219 -10.88 -21.17 20.75
C PRO A 219 -12.39 -20.95 20.53
N GLY A 220 -12.78 -20.10 19.62
CA GLY A 220 -14.13 -20.23 19.05
C GLY A 220 -15.06 -19.06 19.01
N GLU A 221 -14.81 -17.91 19.60
CA GLU A 221 -15.73 -16.77 19.46
C GLU A 221 -15.06 -15.51 18.94
N ALA A 222 -15.76 -14.95 17.96
CA ALA A 222 -15.63 -13.62 17.35
C ALA A 222 -14.40 -13.33 16.48
N GLY A 223 -14.59 -13.52 15.17
CA GLY A 223 -14.52 -12.40 14.26
C GLY A 223 -13.17 -11.83 13.87
N GLY A 224 -12.09 -12.58 13.68
CA GLY A 224 -10.88 -12.09 13.03
C GLY A 224 -10.33 -13.10 12.02
N ALA A 225 -9.53 -12.65 11.07
CA ALA A 225 -8.95 -13.54 10.06
C ALA A 225 -8.13 -14.67 10.69
N VAL A 226 -7.37 -14.40 11.75
CA VAL A 226 -6.56 -15.41 12.47
C VAL A 226 -7.42 -16.51 13.06
N ARG A 227 -8.54 -16.20 13.67
CA ARG A 227 -9.46 -17.22 14.24
C ARG A 227 -10.11 -18.08 13.16
N ARG A 228 -10.48 -17.47 12.03
CA ARG A 228 -11.00 -18.23 10.87
C ARG A 228 -9.95 -19.16 10.28
N LEU A 229 -8.70 -18.68 10.14
CA LEU A 229 -7.59 -19.52 9.71
C LEU A 229 -7.38 -20.71 10.66
N HIS A 230 -7.47 -20.48 11.97
CA HIS A 230 -7.38 -21.54 12.96
C HIS A 230 -8.52 -22.55 12.82
N ALA A 231 -9.76 -22.09 12.68
CA ALA A 231 -10.93 -22.95 12.48
C ALA A 231 -10.87 -23.79 11.18
N MET A 232 -10.21 -23.27 10.14
CA MET A 232 -9.95 -23.99 8.89
C MET A 232 -8.77 -24.97 8.97
N GLY A 233 -8.07 -25.07 10.11
CA GLY A 233 -6.85 -25.87 10.23
C GLY A 233 -5.67 -25.31 9.40
N ALA A 234 -5.71 -24.04 9.01
CA ALA A 234 -4.72 -23.38 8.15
C ALA A 234 -3.84 -22.38 8.93
N PHE A 235 -3.78 -22.48 10.24
CA PHE A 235 -3.01 -21.58 11.11
C PHE A 235 -1.80 -22.31 11.71
N ASP A 236 -0.65 -22.13 11.10
CA ASP A 236 0.65 -22.57 11.59
C ASP A 236 1.54 -21.37 11.93
N GLU A 237 2.77 -21.63 12.35
CA GLU A 237 3.74 -20.56 12.66
C GLU A 237 4.06 -19.65 11.47
N THR A 238 4.04 -20.17 10.26
CA THR A 238 4.26 -19.38 9.04
C THR A 238 3.07 -18.46 8.78
N MET A 239 1.84 -18.98 8.92
CA MET A 239 0.61 -18.18 8.77
C MET A 239 0.51 -17.10 9.86
N LEU A 240 0.90 -17.41 11.10
CA LEU A 240 1.01 -16.40 12.14
C LEU A 240 1.96 -15.26 11.73
N GLY A 241 3.11 -15.61 11.18
CA GLY A 241 4.05 -14.64 10.64
C GLY A 241 3.42 -13.77 9.56
N HIS A 242 2.65 -14.37 8.64
CA HIS A 242 1.92 -13.60 7.63
C HIS A 242 0.89 -12.66 8.23
N ALA A 243 0.13 -13.08 9.24
CA ALA A 243 -0.83 -12.24 9.93
C ALA A 243 -0.17 -11.02 10.61
N ILE A 244 0.96 -11.22 11.29
CA ILE A 244 1.73 -10.12 11.90
C ILE A 244 2.21 -9.15 10.82
N MET A 245 2.80 -9.65 9.73
CA MET A 245 3.31 -8.81 8.65
C MET A 245 2.21 -8.06 7.89
N MET A 246 1.01 -8.62 7.80
CA MET A 246 -0.12 -7.92 7.17
C MET A 246 -0.51 -6.67 7.93
N VAL A 247 -0.57 -6.73 9.27
CA VAL A 247 -0.79 -5.53 10.07
C VAL A 247 0.41 -4.59 9.96
N GLU A 248 1.63 -5.12 10.05
CA GLU A 248 2.86 -4.33 10.04
C GLU A 248 3.04 -3.52 8.76
N MET A 249 2.87 -4.14 7.60
CA MET A 249 2.94 -3.45 6.31
C MET A 249 1.70 -2.58 6.08
N GLY A 250 0.53 -3.14 6.38
CA GLY A 250 -0.74 -2.45 6.13
C GLY A 250 -0.90 -1.17 6.93
N ARG A 251 -0.44 -1.12 8.19
CA ARG A 251 -0.52 0.10 9.02
C ARG A 251 0.31 1.24 8.43
N TYR A 252 1.48 0.92 7.87
CA TYR A 252 2.35 1.89 7.22
C TYR A 252 1.76 2.39 5.89
N ASP A 253 1.30 1.46 5.06
CA ASP A 253 0.70 1.77 3.77
C ASP A 253 -0.59 2.60 3.94
N LEU A 254 -1.46 2.23 4.88
CA LEU A 254 -2.69 2.99 5.18
C LEU A 254 -2.42 4.36 5.79
N GLN A 255 -1.42 4.50 6.67
CA GLN A 255 -1.01 5.80 7.19
C GLN A 255 -0.64 6.77 6.06
N GLY A 256 0.19 6.33 5.12
CA GLY A 256 0.55 7.11 3.92
C GLY A 256 -0.66 7.42 3.06
N PHE A 257 -1.53 6.44 2.86
CA PHE A 257 -2.76 6.61 2.09
C PHE A 257 -3.73 7.62 2.73
N PHE A 258 -3.94 7.57 4.03
CA PHE A 258 -4.79 8.54 4.74
C PHE A 258 -4.24 9.96 4.66
N ARG A 259 -2.91 10.14 4.64
CA ARG A 259 -2.30 11.45 4.38
C ARG A 259 -2.66 11.98 2.99
N TRP A 260 -2.63 11.14 1.96
CA TRP A 260 -3.05 11.52 0.61
C TRP A 260 -4.53 11.87 0.55
N LEU A 261 -5.39 11.09 1.22
CA LEU A 261 -6.83 11.40 1.31
C LEU A 261 -7.06 12.77 1.95
N LEU A 262 -6.39 13.08 3.05
CA LEU A 262 -6.50 14.40 3.70
C LEU A 262 -5.98 15.53 2.81
N ARG A 263 -4.89 15.32 2.10
CA ARG A 263 -4.34 16.31 1.17
C ARG A 263 -5.33 16.63 0.06
N TYR A 264 -5.86 15.61 -0.62
CA TYR A 264 -6.85 15.83 -1.67
C TYR A 264 -8.17 16.38 -1.11
N ALA A 265 -8.55 16.00 0.09
CA ALA A 265 -9.73 16.54 0.75
C ALA A 265 -9.60 18.05 1.02
N GLY A 266 -8.46 18.48 1.54
CA GLY A 266 -8.19 19.91 1.73
C GLY A 266 -8.11 20.72 0.44
N GLN A 267 -7.65 20.10 -0.65
CA GLN A 267 -7.58 20.73 -1.99
C GLN A 267 -8.93 20.76 -2.71
N ASN A 268 -9.91 19.96 -2.28
CA ASN A 268 -11.21 19.79 -2.96
C ASN A 268 -12.39 19.92 -1.99
N PRO A 269 -12.54 21.06 -1.27
CA PRO A 269 -13.57 21.21 -0.22
C PRO A 269 -14.99 21.01 -0.74
N ALA A 270 -15.30 21.45 -1.96
CA ALA A 270 -16.63 21.27 -2.56
C ALA A 270 -16.99 19.79 -2.79
N ILE A 271 -16.00 18.93 -3.08
CA ILE A 271 -16.22 17.49 -3.20
C ILE A 271 -16.46 16.89 -1.81
N ILE A 272 -15.72 17.32 -0.81
CA ILE A 272 -15.88 16.89 0.58
C ILE A 272 -17.25 17.29 1.13
N ASP A 273 -17.74 18.50 0.83
CA ASP A 273 -19.08 18.91 1.22
C ASP A 273 -20.18 18.02 0.59
N ARG A 274 -20.01 17.60 -0.65
CA ARG A 274 -20.92 16.63 -1.28
C ARG A 274 -20.83 15.24 -0.62
N ILE A 275 -19.63 14.76 -0.29
CA ILE A 275 -19.45 13.50 0.42
C ILE A 275 -20.09 13.54 1.81
N ALA A 276 -20.03 14.68 2.50
CA ALA A 276 -20.67 14.86 3.80
C ALA A 276 -22.20 14.65 3.78
N LEU A 277 -22.82 14.85 2.63
CA LEU A 277 -24.28 14.69 2.42
C LEU A 277 -24.66 13.26 1.95
N GLU A 278 -23.68 12.39 1.66
CA GLU A 278 -23.97 11.00 1.31
C GLU A 278 -24.52 10.24 2.51
N ASN A 279 -25.56 9.43 2.29
CA ASN A 279 -26.13 8.56 3.33
C ASN A 279 -25.15 7.49 3.75
N GLU A 280 -25.02 7.25 5.05
CA GLU A 280 -24.15 6.19 5.61
C GLU A 280 -24.62 4.77 5.21
N THR A 281 -25.90 4.63 4.87
CA THR A 281 -26.51 3.36 4.47
C THR A 281 -26.25 3.00 3.01
N GLU A 282 -25.73 3.92 2.18
CA GLU A 282 -25.27 3.51 0.86
C GLU A 282 -24.05 2.59 1.00
N PRO A 283 -24.14 1.36 0.43
CA PRO A 283 -23.05 0.40 0.55
C PRO A 283 -21.72 1.04 0.12
N ALA A 284 -20.65 0.76 0.87
CA ALA A 284 -19.30 1.11 0.42
C ALA A 284 -18.95 0.45 -0.93
N GLU A 285 -19.75 -0.51 -1.35
CA GLU A 285 -19.69 -1.26 -2.61
C GLU A 285 -20.40 -0.57 -3.79
N GLY A 286 -21.09 0.56 -3.55
CA GLY A 286 -21.80 1.30 -4.60
C GLY A 286 -20.94 2.37 -5.28
N ASN A 287 -21.53 3.06 -6.27
CA ASN A 287 -20.94 4.19 -6.99
C ASN A 287 -20.92 5.48 -6.14
N SER A 288 -20.61 5.40 -4.83
CA SER A 288 -20.56 6.58 -3.97
C SER A 288 -19.41 7.53 -4.36
N LEU A 289 -19.60 8.81 -4.11
CA LEU A 289 -18.55 9.82 -4.38
C LEU A 289 -17.34 9.60 -3.45
N ALA A 290 -17.58 9.18 -2.20
CA ALA A 290 -16.52 8.82 -1.27
C ALA A 290 -15.65 7.68 -1.81
N ARG A 291 -16.26 6.61 -2.35
CA ARG A 291 -15.51 5.50 -2.97
C ARG A 291 -14.75 5.98 -4.22
N SER A 292 -15.38 6.78 -5.04
CA SER A 292 -14.75 7.36 -6.24
C SER A 292 -13.57 8.27 -5.89
N PHE A 293 -13.67 9.03 -4.80
CA PHE A 293 -12.59 9.84 -4.24
C PHE A 293 -11.39 8.96 -3.82
N VAL A 294 -11.67 7.84 -3.17
CA VAL A 294 -10.66 6.85 -2.76
C VAL A 294 -9.96 6.23 -3.97
N LEU A 295 -10.71 5.80 -4.98
CA LEU A 295 -10.15 5.23 -6.22
C LEU A 295 -9.25 6.23 -6.96
N GLU A 296 -9.70 7.49 -7.06
CA GLU A 296 -8.90 8.54 -7.69
C GLU A 296 -7.61 8.83 -6.89
N THR A 297 -7.69 8.80 -5.56
CA THR A 297 -6.49 8.94 -4.71
C THR A 297 -5.50 7.81 -4.95
N PHE A 298 -5.96 6.56 -5.06
CA PHE A 298 -5.10 5.44 -5.43
C PHE A 298 -4.47 5.62 -6.82
N ARG A 299 -5.23 6.12 -7.79
CA ARG A 299 -4.70 6.39 -9.13
C ARG A 299 -3.64 7.48 -9.12
N MET A 300 -3.86 8.52 -8.32
CA MET A 300 -2.96 9.67 -8.29
C MET A 300 -1.65 9.38 -7.58
N ASP A 301 -1.67 8.69 -6.45
CA ASP A 301 -0.52 8.72 -5.56
C ASP A 301 -0.13 7.40 -4.89
N GLN A 302 -0.94 6.37 -5.00
CA GLN A 302 -0.63 5.09 -4.35
C GLN A 302 -0.22 4.02 -5.37
N SER A 303 0.43 2.95 -4.89
CA SER A 303 0.84 1.77 -5.69
C SER A 303 1.76 2.07 -6.85
N GLU A 304 2.99 2.33 -6.55
CA GLU A 304 3.95 2.84 -7.52
C GLU A 304 4.54 1.79 -8.42
N ARG A 305 4.88 0.63 -7.88
CA ARG A 305 5.74 -0.32 -8.59
C ARG A 305 5.68 -1.73 -8.07
N LEU A 306 5.87 -2.66 -8.98
CA LEU A 306 6.21 -4.03 -8.68
C LEU A 306 7.62 -4.30 -9.21
N ILE A 307 8.45 -4.98 -8.42
CA ILE A 307 9.80 -5.32 -8.82
C ILE A 307 9.89 -6.84 -8.97
N ARG A 308 10.50 -7.25 -10.07
CA ARG A 308 10.85 -8.65 -10.35
C ARG A 308 12.35 -8.73 -10.64
N ARG A 309 12.91 -9.92 -10.52
CA ARG A 309 14.27 -10.24 -10.96
C ARG A 309 14.20 -11.32 -12.02
N ALA A 310 14.94 -11.15 -13.10
CA ALA A 310 15.10 -12.18 -14.12
C ALA A 310 16.04 -13.29 -13.60
N GLU A 311 15.56 -14.53 -13.59
CA GLU A 311 16.35 -15.72 -13.21
C GLU A 311 17.06 -16.34 -14.43
N GLN A 312 16.68 -15.94 -15.62
CA GLN A 312 17.23 -16.34 -16.91
C GLN A 312 17.23 -15.14 -17.84
N ASP A 313 17.94 -15.23 -18.97
CA ASP A 313 17.82 -14.25 -20.04
C ASP A 313 16.40 -14.31 -20.61
N ILE A 314 15.77 -13.17 -20.76
CA ILE A 314 14.40 -13.00 -21.28
C ILE A 314 14.46 -12.11 -22.52
N VAL A 315 13.74 -12.49 -23.57
CA VAL A 315 13.49 -11.60 -24.71
C VAL A 315 12.03 -11.14 -24.62
N PHE A 316 11.83 -9.83 -24.56
CA PHE A 316 10.52 -9.22 -24.47
C PHE A 316 10.44 -7.96 -25.35
N ASP A 317 9.41 -7.86 -26.19
CA ASP A 317 9.24 -6.78 -27.18
C ASP A 317 10.50 -6.53 -28.05
N GLY A 318 11.25 -7.60 -28.38
CA GLY A 318 12.48 -7.51 -29.17
C GLY A 318 13.73 -7.12 -28.39
N TRP A 319 13.62 -6.89 -27.08
CA TRP A 319 14.72 -6.49 -26.21
C TRP A 319 15.21 -7.66 -25.35
N LEU A 320 16.53 -7.73 -25.16
CA LEU A 320 17.14 -8.64 -24.17
C LEU A 320 17.05 -8.03 -22.78
N ILE A 321 16.49 -8.78 -21.86
CA ILE A 321 16.56 -8.56 -20.41
C ILE A 321 17.48 -9.62 -19.84
N PRO A 322 18.72 -9.31 -19.51
CA PRO A 322 19.68 -10.28 -19.03
C PRO A 322 19.30 -10.90 -17.68
N ARG A 323 19.74 -12.11 -17.43
CA ARG A 323 19.65 -12.74 -16.11
C ARG A 323 20.17 -11.79 -15.02
N HIS A 324 19.54 -11.82 -13.86
CA HIS A 324 19.79 -10.98 -12.68
C HIS A 324 19.35 -9.51 -12.81
N THR A 325 18.90 -9.07 -13.99
CA THR A 325 18.32 -7.73 -14.15
C THR A 325 17.07 -7.58 -13.29
N LYS A 326 16.96 -6.47 -12.58
CA LYS A 326 15.71 -6.08 -11.92
C LYS A 326 14.75 -5.47 -12.94
N ILE A 327 13.50 -5.88 -12.90
CA ILE A 327 12.43 -5.40 -13.75
C ILE A 327 11.45 -4.61 -12.89
N ARG A 328 11.28 -3.33 -13.20
CA ARG A 328 10.26 -2.47 -12.58
C ARG A 328 9.04 -2.44 -13.48
N LEU A 329 7.92 -2.97 -12.97
CA LEU A 329 6.61 -2.83 -13.57
C LEU A 329 6.01 -1.52 -13.04
N CYS A 330 5.89 -0.53 -13.91
CA CYS A 330 5.61 0.87 -13.56
C CYS A 330 4.09 1.10 -13.47
N LEU A 331 3.49 0.80 -12.31
CA LEU A 331 2.03 0.89 -12.13
C LEU A 331 1.55 2.34 -12.10
N TRP A 332 2.20 3.19 -11.30
CA TRP A 332 1.82 4.60 -11.20
C TRP A 332 1.89 5.31 -12.55
N GLU A 333 2.96 5.09 -13.26
CA GLU A 333 3.17 5.65 -14.60
C GLU A 333 2.11 5.15 -15.58
N SER A 334 1.71 3.88 -15.46
CA SER A 334 0.66 3.29 -16.31
C SER A 334 -0.72 3.91 -16.04
N HIS A 335 -0.99 4.37 -14.82
CA HIS A 335 -2.21 5.09 -14.48
C HIS A 335 -2.24 6.54 -15.00
N LYS A 336 -1.19 6.99 -15.66
CA LYS A 336 -1.10 8.31 -16.32
C LYS A 336 -1.29 8.24 -17.83
N ALA A 337 -1.75 7.12 -18.34
CA ALA A 337 -2.10 6.96 -19.77
C ALA A 337 -3.33 7.81 -20.10
N ALA A 338 -3.17 8.82 -20.97
CA ALA A 338 -4.24 9.76 -21.32
C ALA A 338 -5.42 9.09 -22.04
N ASP A 339 -5.15 8.00 -22.78
CA ASP A 339 -6.17 7.19 -23.47
C ASP A 339 -7.19 6.56 -22.50
N HIS A 340 -6.77 6.24 -21.29
CA HIS A 340 -7.61 5.67 -20.24
C HIS A 340 -8.10 6.72 -19.23
N PHE A 341 -7.27 7.73 -18.98
CA PHE A 341 -7.52 8.77 -18.00
C PHE A 341 -7.26 10.15 -18.60
N PRO A 342 -8.24 10.75 -19.29
CA PRO A 342 -8.12 12.13 -19.78
C PRO A 342 -7.71 13.06 -18.63
N GLU A 343 -6.82 14.03 -18.92
CA GLU A 343 -6.20 14.89 -17.90
C GLU A 343 -5.60 14.08 -16.73
N PRO A 344 -4.59 13.23 -17.01
CA PRO A 344 -4.16 12.18 -16.08
C PRO A 344 -3.55 12.70 -14.77
N PHE A 345 -3.14 13.96 -14.72
CA PHE A 345 -2.58 14.62 -13.54
C PHE A 345 -3.61 15.46 -12.76
N ALA A 346 -4.81 15.63 -13.28
CA ALA A 346 -5.90 16.27 -12.56
C ALA A 346 -6.65 15.27 -11.69
N PHE A 347 -7.04 15.72 -10.49
CA PHE A 347 -7.79 14.92 -9.53
C PHE A 347 -9.30 15.02 -9.86
N HIS A 348 -9.87 13.98 -10.45
CA HIS A 348 -11.26 13.92 -10.90
C HIS A 348 -11.95 12.63 -10.42
N PRO A 349 -12.46 12.57 -9.19
CA PRO A 349 -13.15 11.40 -8.65
C PRO A 349 -14.33 10.91 -9.50
N GLU A 350 -15.02 11.84 -10.18
CA GLU A 350 -16.19 11.52 -11.01
C GLU A 350 -15.89 10.48 -12.11
N ARG A 351 -14.62 10.33 -12.51
CA ARG A 351 -14.21 9.32 -13.50
C ARG A 351 -14.45 7.88 -13.05
N PHE A 352 -14.65 7.65 -11.75
CA PHE A 352 -14.96 6.36 -11.16
C PHE A 352 -16.44 6.17 -10.78
N ARG A 353 -17.31 7.17 -11.04
CA ARG A 353 -18.75 7.08 -10.77
C ARG A 353 -19.47 6.07 -11.65
N ALA A 354 -18.95 5.78 -12.82
CA ALA A 354 -19.52 4.78 -13.73
C ALA A 354 -19.19 3.32 -13.33
N GLY A 355 -18.45 3.13 -12.23
CA GLY A 355 -18.02 1.80 -11.76
C GLY A 355 -16.51 1.59 -11.85
N ASP A 356 -16.09 0.36 -11.57
CA ASP A 356 -14.69 -0.02 -11.56
C ASP A 356 -14.10 -0.05 -12.98
N ARG A 357 -12.84 0.33 -13.08
CA ARG A 357 -12.09 0.23 -14.32
C ARG A 357 -11.53 -1.18 -14.49
N PRO A 358 -11.41 -1.69 -15.73
CA PRO A 358 -10.74 -2.96 -16.00
C PRO A 358 -9.31 -2.99 -15.44
N ALA A 359 -8.85 -4.17 -15.01
CA ALA A 359 -7.54 -4.35 -14.40
C ALA A 359 -6.35 -4.02 -15.31
N ASP A 360 -6.54 -4.03 -16.62
CA ASP A 360 -5.56 -3.60 -17.60
C ASP A 360 -5.49 -2.07 -17.79
N GLN A 361 -6.42 -1.34 -17.20
CA GLN A 361 -6.42 0.13 -17.16
C GLN A 361 -6.09 0.66 -15.76
N PHE A 362 -6.52 -0.04 -14.70
CA PHE A 362 -6.37 0.40 -13.32
C PHE A 362 -6.10 -0.76 -12.38
N SER A 363 -4.91 -0.81 -11.79
CA SER A 363 -4.52 -1.86 -10.85
C SER A 363 -3.60 -1.31 -9.74
N PRO A 364 -4.14 -0.54 -8.79
CA PRO A 364 -3.34 0.10 -7.75
C PRO A 364 -2.79 -0.88 -6.72
N PHE A 365 -3.34 -2.07 -6.62
CA PHE A 365 -2.98 -3.10 -5.64
C PHE A 365 -2.04 -4.18 -6.18
N GLY A 366 -1.46 -3.96 -7.34
CA GLY A 366 -0.53 -4.90 -7.97
C GLY A 366 -1.17 -5.74 -9.06
N LEU A 367 -0.41 -6.69 -9.56
CA LEU A 367 -0.79 -7.57 -10.66
C LEU A 367 -0.59 -9.03 -10.26
N ASP A 368 -1.25 -9.94 -10.96
CA ASP A 368 -1.09 -11.40 -10.88
C ASP A 368 -1.45 -12.04 -9.52
N GLU A 369 -0.80 -13.15 -9.24
CA GLU A 369 -0.98 -13.91 -7.99
C GLU A 369 -0.51 -13.17 -6.73
N HIS A 370 0.30 -12.11 -6.88
CA HIS A 370 0.77 -11.25 -5.79
C HIS A 370 -0.08 -9.97 -5.61
N TYR A 371 -1.27 -9.91 -6.19
CA TYR A 371 -2.23 -8.84 -5.93
C TYR A 371 -2.50 -8.71 -4.42
N CYS A 372 -2.64 -7.49 -3.91
CA CYS A 372 -2.78 -7.25 -2.47
C CYS A 372 -3.97 -8.01 -1.87
N PRO A 373 -3.77 -8.85 -0.85
CA PRO A 373 -4.87 -9.60 -0.23
C PRO A 373 -5.82 -8.72 0.57
N LEU A 374 -5.40 -7.50 0.92
CA LEU A 374 -6.18 -6.51 1.67
C LEU A 374 -6.77 -5.41 0.79
N ALA A 375 -6.81 -5.56 -0.54
CA ALA A 375 -7.24 -4.52 -1.46
C ALA A 375 -8.66 -4.00 -1.16
N GLU A 376 -9.63 -4.90 -1.02
CA GLU A 376 -11.02 -4.55 -0.71
C GLU A 376 -11.14 -3.88 0.68
N ILE A 377 -10.37 -4.37 1.64
CA ILE A 377 -10.28 -3.79 2.98
C ILE A 377 -9.70 -2.38 2.93
N ALA A 378 -8.63 -2.16 2.17
CA ALA A 378 -8.04 -0.82 2.01
C ALA A 378 -9.01 0.16 1.36
N MET A 379 -9.78 -0.29 0.36
CA MET A 379 -10.86 0.50 -0.26
C MET A 379 -11.93 0.89 0.76
N MET A 380 -12.39 -0.07 1.54
CA MET A 380 -13.39 0.16 2.58
C MET A 380 -12.86 1.13 3.66
N LEU A 381 -11.66 0.90 4.18
CA LEU A 381 -11.06 1.75 5.22
C LEU A 381 -10.85 3.17 4.72
N GLY A 382 -10.41 3.35 3.47
CA GLY A 382 -10.30 4.66 2.84
C GLY A 382 -11.65 5.37 2.71
N THR A 383 -12.69 4.64 2.27
CA THR A 383 -14.04 5.18 2.12
C THR A 383 -14.65 5.57 3.47
N LEU A 384 -14.49 4.71 4.49
CA LEU A 384 -14.88 4.98 5.86
C LEU A 384 -14.20 6.24 6.41
N PHE A 385 -12.88 6.34 6.19
CA PHE A 385 -12.08 7.46 6.65
C PHE A 385 -12.52 8.79 6.02
N VAL A 386 -12.66 8.83 4.69
CA VAL A 386 -13.09 10.04 3.98
C VAL A 386 -14.49 10.47 4.42
N ARG A 387 -15.44 9.54 4.56
CA ARG A 387 -16.78 9.84 5.08
C ARG A 387 -16.73 10.38 6.51
N ALA A 388 -15.95 9.74 7.39
CA ALA A 388 -15.79 10.19 8.77
C ALA A 388 -15.27 11.62 8.85
N VAL A 389 -14.25 11.94 8.08
CA VAL A 389 -13.67 13.28 8.00
C VAL A 389 -14.67 14.27 7.41
N ALA A 390 -15.27 13.93 6.26
CA ALA A 390 -16.19 14.83 5.55
C ALA A 390 -17.42 15.22 6.38
N GLN A 391 -18.00 14.27 7.11
CA GLN A 391 -19.19 14.50 7.93
C GLN A 391 -18.91 15.36 9.16
N ARG A 392 -17.73 15.26 9.75
CA ARG A 392 -17.42 15.91 11.04
C ARG A 392 -16.60 17.17 10.92
N TYR A 393 -15.78 17.30 9.86
CA TYR A 393 -14.77 18.35 9.79
C TYR A 393 -14.75 19.06 8.44
N ARG A 394 -14.40 20.36 8.48
CA ARG A 394 -13.80 21.08 7.37
C ARG A 394 -12.29 20.98 7.52
N ILE A 395 -11.59 20.81 6.41
CA ILE A 395 -10.14 20.54 6.40
C ILE A 395 -9.43 21.78 5.88
N GLU A 396 -8.46 22.25 6.65
CA GLU A 396 -7.52 23.27 6.23
C GLU A 396 -6.12 22.64 6.14
N SER A 397 -5.55 22.61 4.94
CA SER A 397 -4.20 22.09 4.72
C SER A 397 -3.14 23.11 5.14
N ILE A 398 -2.24 22.71 6.02
CA ILE A 398 -1.10 23.49 6.45
C ILE A 398 0.16 22.95 5.78
N ALA A 399 0.98 23.84 5.21
CA ALA A 399 2.26 23.50 4.60
C ALA A 399 2.16 22.37 3.55
N ASP A 400 1.22 22.49 2.61
CA ASP A 400 1.08 21.58 1.48
C ASP A 400 2.22 21.81 0.47
N GLY A 401 3.36 21.21 0.72
CA GLY A 401 4.55 21.29 -0.13
C GLY A 401 4.61 20.22 -1.21
N THR A 402 5.72 20.22 -1.96
CA THR A 402 6.00 19.23 -2.99
C THR A 402 6.06 17.81 -2.38
N PRO A 403 5.43 16.81 -3.00
CA PRO A 403 5.58 15.43 -2.60
C PRO A 403 7.04 15.00 -2.54
N LEU A 404 7.37 14.19 -1.54
CA LEU A 404 8.71 13.67 -1.33
C LEU A 404 8.75 12.18 -1.58
N ARG A 405 9.90 11.72 -2.04
CA ARG A 405 10.21 10.30 -2.09
C ARG A 405 10.46 9.80 -0.67
N GLY A 406 9.47 9.09 -0.10
CA GLY A 406 9.63 8.37 1.16
C GLY A 406 10.46 7.09 1.00
N ALA A 407 10.60 6.36 2.09
CA ALA A 407 11.35 5.11 2.10
C ALA A 407 10.74 4.04 1.17
N TYR A 408 9.41 4.01 1.05
CA TYR A 408 8.66 2.98 0.32
C TYR A 408 7.76 3.55 -0.77
N HIS A 409 7.09 4.65 -0.49
CA HIS A 409 6.17 5.35 -1.38
C HIS A 409 6.57 6.80 -1.56
N TRP A 410 5.95 7.46 -2.53
CA TRP A 410 5.84 8.90 -2.52
C TRP A 410 4.87 9.30 -1.41
N GLU A 411 5.19 10.35 -0.70
CA GLU A 411 4.43 10.85 0.44
C GLU A 411 4.12 12.34 0.24
N PRO A 412 3.02 12.86 0.81
CA PRO A 412 2.87 14.29 0.96
C PRO A 412 4.11 14.89 1.62
N SER A 413 4.36 16.18 1.42
CA SER A 413 5.49 16.88 2.02
C SER A 413 5.72 16.47 3.48
N ALA A 414 6.99 16.37 3.92
CA ALA A 414 7.31 16.07 5.31
C ALA A 414 6.68 17.07 6.31
N ARG A 415 6.37 18.28 5.84
CA ARG A 415 5.72 19.32 6.64
C ARG A 415 4.20 19.29 6.55
N PHE A 416 3.62 18.40 5.74
CA PHE A 416 2.17 18.34 5.54
C PHE A 416 1.47 17.97 6.86
N THR A 417 0.56 18.84 7.26
CA THR A 417 -0.40 18.62 8.34
C THR A 417 -1.70 19.31 8.01
N VAL A 418 -2.74 19.09 8.80
CA VAL A 418 -4.07 19.68 8.59
C VAL A 418 -4.64 20.19 9.91
N LEU A 419 -5.44 21.27 9.81
CA LEU A 419 -6.40 21.65 10.84
C LEU A 419 -7.75 21.02 10.50
N LEU A 420 -8.39 20.46 11.51
CA LEU A 420 -9.73 19.90 11.45
C LEU A 420 -10.68 20.82 12.22
N HIS A 421 -11.51 21.58 11.50
CA HIS A 421 -12.52 22.45 12.06
C HIS A 421 -13.84 21.68 12.16
N PRO A 422 -14.39 21.46 13.37
CA PRO A 422 -15.69 20.79 13.51
C PRO A 422 -16.76 21.45 12.67
N ARG A 423 -17.65 20.66 12.06
CA ARG A 423 -18.86 21.17 11.41
C ARG A 423 -19.92 21.46 12.46
N ASP A 424 -20.81 22.42 12.18
CA ASP A 424 -21.91 22.82 13.05
C ASP A 424 -22.74 21.57 13.46
N GLY A 425 -23.00 21.42 14.76
CA GLY A 425 -23.70 20.26 15.33
C GLY A 425 -22.82 19.07 15.75
N HIS A 426 -21.52 19.15 15.56
CA HIS A 426 -20.56 18.17 16.05
C HIS A 426 -19.55 18.86 16.99
N ASP A 427 -19.77 18.73 18.30
CA ASP A 427 -18.76 19.11 19.29
C ASP A 427 -17.52 18.23 19.15
N ALA A 428 -16.34 18.84 19.26
CA ALA A 428 -15.04 18.18 19.13
C ALA A 428 -14.72 17.24 20.30
#